data_4a4d4cfd7568d0b2497b7b085aa75fda
#
_entry.id   4a4d4cfd7568d0b2497b7b085aa75fda
#
_cell.length_a   1.000
_cell.length_b   1.000
_cell.length_c   1.000
_cell.angle_alpha   90.00
_cell.angle_beta   90.00
_cell.angle_gamma   90.00
#
_symmetry.space_group_name_H-M   'P 1'
#
loop_
_entity.id
_entity.type
_entity.pdbx_description
1 polymer ?
#
loop_
_entity_poly.entity_id
_entity_poly.type
_entity_poly.pdbx_seq_one_letter_code
_entity_poly.pdbx_strand_id
1 'polypeptide(L)'
;MRLFVSIGNEILMTIRSSKKTKSEVSLQDPIGIDKEGNEISLIDILGTECDEVLDEVELKIQVKKLYQKMTKVLKSRERTVIQLRYGLANGGSKTQREIAKMLGISRSYVSRIEKRAIKKLSKAFNCNTVIHDGEDEE
;
A
#
# COMPACT_ATOMS: atom_id res chain seq x y z
N MET A 1 -2.17 -48.45 -27.94
CA MET A 1 -1.36 -47.28 -28.35
C MET A 1 -1.78 -45.94 -27.70
N ARG A 2 -3.07 -45.65 -27.47
CA ARG A 2 -3.53 -44.39 -26.81
C ARG A 2 -3.07 -44.22 -25.35
N LEU A 3 -2.99 -45.28 -24.57
CA LEU A 3 -2.56 -45.27 -23.18
C LEU A 3 -1.10 -44.78 -23.02
N PHE A 4 -0.18 -45.21 -23.82
CA PHE A 4 1.23 -44.80 -23.76
C PHE A 4 1.42 -43.31 -24.08
N VAL A 5 0.64 -42.79 -25.05
CA VAL A 5 0.67 -41.34 -25.37
C VAL A 5 0.10 -40.51 -24.23
N SER A 6 -0.95 -40.98 -23.56
CA SER A 6 -1.53 -40.30 -22.39
C SER A 6 -0.56 -40.23 -21.23
N ILE A 7 0.11 -41.35 -20.91
CA ILE A 7 1.12 -41.42 -19.83
C ILE A 7 2.32 -40.51 -20.17
N GLY A 8 2.79 -40.52 -21.42
CA GLY A 8 3.87 -39.65 -21.87
C GLY A 8 3.53 -38.14 -21.71
N ASN A 9 2.30 -37.77 -22.06
CA ASN A 9 1.83 -36.38 -21.87
C ASN A 9 1.71 -35.99 -20.43
N GLU A 10 1.26 -36.89 -19.55
CA GLU A 10 1.16 -36.66 -18.11
C GLU A 10 2.53 -36.41 -17.50
N ILE A 11 3.52 -37.23 -17.83
CA ILE A 11 4.91 -37.06 -17.41
C ILE A 11 5.47 -35.72 -17.90
N LEU A 12 5.23 -35.34 -19.15
CA LEU A 12 5.67 -34.05 -19.69
C LEU A 12 4.99 -32.86 -19.00
N MET A 13 3.71 -32.96 -18.67
CA MET A 13 2.99 -31.95 -17.91
C MET A 13 3.57 -31.80 -16.50
N THR A 14 3.85 -32.91 -15.82
CA THR A 14 4.48 -32.89 -14.48
C THR A 14 5.88 -32.28 -14.54
N ILE A 15 6.71 -32.61 -15.53
CA ILE A 15 8.05 -32.01 -15.71
C ILE A 15 7.95 -30.51 -15.99
N ARG A 16 6.98 -30.07 -16.80
CA ARG A 16 6.75 -28.64 -17.08
C ARG A 16 6.27 -27.88 -15.84
N SER A 17 5.39 -28.47 -15.06
CA SER A 17 4.92 -27.93 -13.79
C SER A 17 6.07 -27.79 -12.77
N SER A 18 6.88 -28.84 -12.61
CA SER A 18 8.04 -28.85 -11.71
C SER A 18 9.12 -27.83 -12.09
N LYS A 19 9.22 -27.43 -13.37
CA LYS A 19 10.17 -26.39 -13.76
C LYS A 19 9.84 -25.01 -13.18
N LYS A 20 8.57 -24.70 -12.91
CA LYS A 20 8.16 -23.43 -12.30
C LYS A 20 8.51 -23.36 -10.81
N THR A 21 8.39 -24.47 -10.10
CA THR A 21 8.64 -24.57 -8.66
C THR A 21 10.10 -24.93 -8.32
N LYS A 22 10.91 -25.26 -9.32
CA LYS A 22 12.30 -25.70 -9.12
C LYS A 22 13.23 -24.64 -8.50
N SER A 23 12.86 -23.36 -8.61
CA SER A 23 13.59 -22.24 -8.00
C SER A 23 13.01 -21.80 -6.65
N GLU A 24 11.93 -22.44 -6.20
CA GLU A 24 11.35 -22.17 -4.89
C GLU A 24 12.14 -22.97 -3.84
N VAL A 25 12.54 -22.29 -2.77
CA VAL A 25 13.23 -22.90 -1.63
C VAL A 25 12.29 -22.81 -0.43
N SER A 26 12.24 -23.89 0.37
CA SER A 26 11.42 -23.87 1.58
C SER A 26 12.01 -22.91 2.61
N LEU A 27 11.15 -22.12 3.27
CA LEU A 27 11.57 -21.22 4.34
C LEU A 27 12.09 -21.97 5.57
N GLN A 28 11.75 -23.26 5.70
CA GLN A 28 12.19 -24.12 6.82
C GLN A 28 13.45 -24.91 6.47
N ASP A 29 13.98 -24.81 5.24
CA ASP A 29 15.20 -25.52 4.89
C ASP A 29 16.39 -24.93 5.67
N PRO A 30 17.22 -25.77 6.29
CA PRO A 30 18.40 -25.34 7.03
C PRO A 30 19.43 -24.80 6.04
N ILE A 31 19.89 -23.58 6.29
CA ILE A 31 20.89 -22.90 5.46
C ILE A 31 22.30 -23.08 6.05
N GLY A 32 22.38 -23.28 7.36
CA GLY A 32 23.63 -23.41 8.08
C GLY A 32 23.47 -23.89 9.50
N ILE A 33 24.57 -23.99 10.18
CA ILE A 33 24.64 -24.41 11.59
C ILE A 33 25.35 -23.29 12.35
N ASP A 34 24.79 -22.84 13.47
CA ASP A 34 25.41 -21.86 14.36
C ASP A 34 26.61 -22.46 15.10
N LYS A 35 27.43 -21.60 15.70
CA LYS A 35 28.61 -22.01 16.50
C LYS A 35 28.26 -22.93 17.67
N GLU A 36 26.99 -22.90 18.10
CA GLU A 36 26.44 -23.72 19.17
C GLU A 36 25.86 -25.05 18.67
N GLY A 37 25.86 -25.30 17.34
CA GLY A 37 25.37 -26.54 16.73
C GLY A 37 23.87 -26.54 16.40
N ASN A 38 23.19 -25.41 16.50
CA ASN A 38 21.76 -25.29 16.13
C ASN A 38 21.61 -25.05 14.63
N GLU A 39 20.62 -25.68 14.01
CA GLU A 39 20.27 -25.44 12.61
C GLU A 39 19.63 -24.07 12.47
N ILE A 40 20.14 -23.27 11.53
CA ILE A 40 19.57 -21.95 11.16
C ILE A 40 18.75 -22.14 9.90
N SER A 41 17.47 -21.85 9.97
CA SER A 41 16.56 -21.89 8.82
C SER A 41 16.48 -20.55 8.11
N LEU A 42 15.98 -20.54 6.87
CA LEU A 42 15.80 -19.32 6.08
C LEU A 42 14.87 -18.33 6.78
N ILE A 43 13.85 -18.84 7.49
CA ILE A 43 12.89 -18.02 8.23
C ILE A 43 13.54 -17.26 9.39
N ASP A 44 14.59 -17.78 10.00
CA ASP A 44 15.29 -17.13 11.11
C ASP A 44 16.14 -15.93 10.66
N ILE A 45 16.55 -15.94 9.38
CA ILE A 45 17.34 -14.86 8.76
C ILE A 45 16.43 -13.82 8.13
N LEU A 46 15.28 -14.22 7.58
CA LEU A 46 14.27 -13.34 7.02
C LEU A 46 13.43 -12.70 8.14
N GLY A 47 14.05 -11.82 8.90
CA GLY A 47 13.35 -10.98 9.87
C GLY A 47 12.62 -9.82 9.20
N THR A 48 11.59 -9.31 9.85
CA THR A 48 11.01 -8.00 9.53
C THR A 48 11.99 -6.93 10.01
N GLU A 49 12.34 -5.94 9.18
CA GLU A 49 13.15 -4.82 9.63
C GLU A 49 12.44 -4.10 10.78
N CYS A 50 13.17 -3.76 11.84
CA CYS A 50 12.60 -3.09 13.01
C CYS A 50 11.91 -1.77 12.65
N ASP A 51 12.35 -1.13 11.57
CA ASP A 51 11.80 0.14 11.08
C ASP A 51 10.42 -0.03 10.43
N GLU A 52 10.08 -1.21 9.89
CA GLU A 52 8.79 -1.46 9.24
C GLU A 52 7.59 -1.27 10.20
N VAL A 53 7.75 -1.67 11.46
CA VAL A 53 6.72 -1.50 12.49
C VAL A 53 6.56 -0.03 12.88
N LEU A 54 7.68 0.70 12.97
CA LEU A 54 7.66 2.13 13.25
C LEU A 54 6.99 2.91 12.13
N ASP A 55 7.33 2.60 10.88
CA ASP A 55 6.75 3.23 9.69
C ASP A 55 5.24 2.98 9.60
N GLU A 56 4.79 1.76 9.92
CA GLU A 56 3.35 1.43 9.92
C GLU A 56 2.58 2.25 10.98
N VAL A 57 3.14 2.40 12.16
CA VAL A 57 2.53 3.19 13.23
C VAL A 57 2.52 4.67 12.86
N GLU A 58 3.62 5.19 12.34
CA GLU A 58 3.70 6.58 11.88
C GLU A 58 2.69 6.86 10.78
N LEU A 59 2.58 5.98 9.79
CA LEU A 59 1.59 6.07 8.72
C LEU A 59 0.16 6.11 9.26
N LYS A 60 -0.18 5.25 10.22
CA LYS A 60 -1.50 5.25 10.87
C LYS A 60 -1.82 6.58 11.55
N ILE A 61 -0.83 7.16 12.23
CA ILE A 61 -0.97 8.47 12.88
C ILE A 61 -1.15 9.58 11.84
N GLN A 62 -0.37 9.57 10.78
CA GLN A 62 -0.46 10.55 9.68
C GLN A 62 -1.82 10.48 8.98
N VAL A 63 -2.31 9.28 8.70
CA VAL A 63 -3.64 9.06 8.12
C VAL A 63 -4.74 9.61 9.03
N LYS A 64 -4.68 9.36 10.33
CA LYS A 64 -5.63 9.91 11.30
C LYS A 64 -5.62 11.45 11.30
N LYS A 65 -4.43 12.05 11.31
CA LYS A 65 -4.26 13.51 11.18
C LYS A 65 -4.84 14.06 9.88
N LEU A 66 -4.65 13.34 8.76
CA LEU A 66 -5.21 13.70 7.45
C LEU A 66 -6.74 13.75 7.49
N TYR A 67 -7.40 12.72 8.02
CA TYR A 67 -8.86 12.69 8.13
C TYR A 67 -9.41 13.85 8.98
N GLN A 68 -8.77 14.16 10.09
CA GLN A 68 -9.15 15.28 10.95
C GLN A 68 -9.02 16.63 10.23
N LYS A 69 -7.91 16.85 9.50
CA LYS A 69 -7.70 18.07 8.72
C LYS A 69 -8.65 18.17 7.54
N MET A 70 -8.94 17.08 6.85
CA MET A 70 -9.92 17.04 5.78
C MET A 70 -11.31 17.49 6.25
N THR A 71 -11.69 17.09 7.46
CA THR A 71 -12.98 17.47 8.03
C THR A 71 -13.05 18.96 8.37
N LYS A 72 -11.95 19.55 8.85
CA LYS A 72 -11.88 20.96 9.28
C LYS A 72 -11.68 21.94 8.12
N VAL A 73 -10.88 21.57 7.10
CA VAL A 73 -10.38 22.49 6.07
C VAL A 73 -11.16 22.41 4.75
N LEU A 74 -11.67 21.23 4.41
CA LEU A 74 -12.36 21.00 3.15
C LEU A 74 -13.87 21.22 3.26
N LYS A 75 -14.46 21.89 2.26
CA LYS A 75 -15.91 21.95 2.09
C LYS A 75 -16.45 20.57 1.70
N SER A 76 -17.75 20.34 1.94
CA SER A 76 -18.41 19.04 1.66
C SER A 76 -18.11 18.51 0.25
N ARG A 77 -18.27 19.33 -0.79
CA ARG A 77 -17.98 18.93 -2.18
C ARG A 77 -16.50 18.60 -2.43
N GLU A 78 -15.58 19.38 -1.86
CA GLU A 78 -14.14 19.13 -1.99
C GLU A 78 -13.75 17.81 -1.32
N ARG A 79 -14.31 17.54 -0.15
CA ARG A 79 -14.10 16.29 0.58
C ARG A 79 -14.60 15.08 -0.22
N THR A 80 -15.83 15.13 -0.75
CA THR A 80 -16.40 14.06 -1.57
C THR A 80 -15.53 13.77 -2.79
N VAL A 81 -15.04 14.79 -3.50
CA VAL A 81 -14.15 14.60 -4.66
C VAL A 81 -12.85 13.91 -4.25
N ILE A 82 -12.21 14.32 -3.16
CA ILE A 82 -10.97 13.72 -2.67
C ILE A 82 -11.21 12.28 -2.21
N GLN A 83 -12.28 12.03 -1.44
CA GLN A 83 -12.62 10.69 -0.98
C GLN A 83 -12.85 9.71 -2.13
N LEU A 84 -13.59 10.12 -3.16
CA LEU A 84 -13.85 9.29 -4.35
C LEU A 84 -12.57 9.11 -5.20
N ARG A 85 -11.74 10.14 -5.30
CA ARG A 85 -10.52 10.10 -6.12
C ARG A 85 -9.46 9.16 -5.55
N TYR A 86 -9.25 9.22 -4.24
CA TYR A 86 -8.23 8.45 -3.54
C TYR A 86 -8.76 7.20 -2.84
N GLY A 87 -10.05 6.89 -2.99
CA GLY A 87 -10.64 5.69 -2.41
C GLY A 87 -10.73 5.70 -0.88
N LEU A 88 -10.75 6.89 -0.26
CA LEU A 88 -10.75 7.03 1.20
C LEU A 88 -12.07 6.66 1.88
N ALA A 89 -13.12 6.42 1.11
CA ALA A 89 -14.46 6.03 1.61
C ALA A 89 -14.82 4.62 1.13
N ASN A 90 -14.06 3.59 1.58
CA ASN A 90 -14.32 2.15 1.39
C ASN A 90 -14.71 1.69 -0.04
N GLY A 91 -14.42 2.47 -1.04
CA GLY A 91 -14.67 2.13 -2.43
C GLY A 91 -13.45 2.53 -3.26
N GLY A 92 -12.88 1.65 -4.04
CA GLY A 92 -11.66 1.89 -4.82
C GLY A 92 -11.57 3.28 -5.46
N SER A 93 -10.37 3.70 -5.82
CA SER A 93 -10.09 5.01 -6.44
C SER A 93 -10.86 5.17 -7.76
N LYS A 94 -11.49 6.32 -7.98
CA LYS A 94 -12.26 6.64 -9.19
C LYS A 94 -11.52 7.66 -10.05
N THR A 95 -11.72 7.55 -11.36
CA THR A 95 -11.16 8.52 -12.30
C THR A 95 -11.93 9.85 -12.26
N GLN A 96 -11.30 10.96 -12.63
CA GLN A 96 -11.97 12.28 -12.71
C GLN A 96 -13.21 12.25 -13.62
N ARG A 97 -13.22 11.39 -14.65
CA ARG A 97 -14.35 11.24 -15.58
C ARG A 97 -15.54 10.57 -14.90
N GLU A 98 -15.30 9.53 -14.11
CA GLU A 98 -16.34 8.83 -13.35
C GLU A 98 -16.93 9.73 -12.25
N ILE A 99 -16.06 10.44 -11.52
CA ILE A 99 -16.49 11.42 -10.52
C ILE A 99 -17.35 12.52 -11.14
N ALA A 100 -16.93 13.03 -12.30
CA ALA A 100 -17.68 14.02 -13.05
C ALA A 100 -19.10 13.52 -13.43
N LYS A 101 -19.19 12.27 -13.92
CA LYS A 101 -20.44 11.60 -14.25
C LYS A 101 -21.33 11.38 -13.01
N MET A 102 -20.74 10.97 -11.88
CA MET A 102 -21.47 10.75 -10.63
C MET A 102 -22.01 12.04 -10.01
N LEU A 103 -21.27 13.13 -10.10
CA LEU A 103 -21.64 14.41 -9.51
C LEU A 103 -22.39 15.34 -10.48
N GLY A 104 -22.60 14.93 -11.73
CA GLY A 104 -23.28 15.73 -12.76
C GLY A 104 -22.54 17.01 -13.13
N ILE A 105 -21.20 17.02 -13.08
CA ILE A 105 -20.34 18.18 -13.34
C ILE A 105 -19.31 17.87 -14.43
N SER A 106 -18.67 18.91 -15.00
CA SER A 106 -17.64 18.70 -16.01
C SER A 106 -16.34 18.14 -15.39
N ARG A 107 -15.61 17.32 -16.15
CA ARG A 107 -14.30 16.80 -15.76
C ARG A 107 -13.32 17.93 -15.39
N SER A 108 -13.32 19.02 -16.14
CA SER A 108 -12.46 20.18 -15.89
C SER A 108 -12.76 20.81 -14.52
N TYR A 109 -14.04 20.81 -14.12
CA TYR A 109 -14.44 21.32 -12.82
C TYR A 109 -14.00 20.40 -11.68
N VAL A 110 -14.08 19.08 -11.85
CA VAL A 110 -13.52 18.09 -10.89
C VAL A 110 -12.03 18.34 -10.69
N SER A 111 -11.26 18.50 -11.78
CA SER A 111 -9.82 18.76 -11.70
C SER A 111 -9.50 20.07 -10.95
N ARG A 112 -10.29 21.12 -11.15
CA ARG A 112 -10.13 22.39 -10.40
C ARG A 112 -10.42 22.23 -8.91
N ILE A 113 -11.47 21.46 -8.56
CA ILE A 113 -11.81 21.15 -7.16
C ILE A 113 -10.69 20.36 -6.51
N GLU A 114 -10.20 19.31 -7.17
CA GLU A 114 -9.10 18.46 -6.69
C GLU A 114 -7.84 19.29 -6.40
N LYS A 115 -7.37 20.07 -7.36
CA LYS A 115 -6.19 20.96 -7.19
C LYS A 115 -6.37 21.93 -6.04
N ARG A 116 -7.56 22.53 -5.91
CA ARG A 116 -7.86 23.49 -4.83
C ARG A 116 -7.88 22.80 -3.47
N ALA A 117 -8.47 21.62 -3.37
CA ALA A 117 -8.54 20.83 -2.14
C ALA A 117 -7.15 20.39 -1.68
N ILE A 118 -6.32 19.87 -2.58
CA ILE A 118 -4.93 19.50 -2.29
C ILE A 118 -4.13 20.71 -1.80
N LYS A 119 -4.25 21.86 -2.47
CA LYS A 119 -3.56 23.09 -2.04
C LYS A 119 -3.97 23.56 -0.64
N LYS A 120 -5.26 23.41 -0.28
CA LYS A 120 -5.75 23.72 1.07
C LYS A 120 -5.18 22.76 2.12
N LEU A 121 -5.17 21.46 1.82
CA LEU A 121 -4.61 20.45 2.69
C LEU A 121 -3.10 20.67 2.89
N SER A 122 -2.35 20.89 1.81
CA SER A 122 -0.91 21.16 1.89
C SER A 122 -0.62 22.37 2.78
N LYS A 123 -1.35 23.49 2.61
CA LYS A 123 -1.21 24.64 3.52
C LYS A 123 -1.50 24.27 4.97
N ALA A 124 -2.56 23.49 5.22
CA ALA A 124 -2.94 23.12 6.58
C ALA A 124 -1.92 22.15 7.23
N PHE A 125 -1.17 21.38 6.44
CA PHE A 125 -0.07 20.56 6.94
C PHE A 125 1.17 21.37 7.23
N ASN A 126 1.57 22.28 6.35
CA ASN A 126 2.76 23.09 6.51
C ASN A 126 2.65 24.11 7.67
N CYS A 127 1.44 24.63 7.95
CA CYS A 127 1.25 25.52 9.11
C CYS A 127 1.45 24.85 10.47
N ASN A 128 1.42 23.50 10.56
CA ASN A 128 1.65 22.80 11.82
C ASN A 128 3.11 22.43 12.04
N THR A 129 3.94 22.47 11.00
CA THR A 129 5.38 22.15 11.11
C THR A 129 6.17 23.30 11.74
N VAL A 130 5.63 24.51 11.72
CA VAL A 130 6.31 25.72 12.25
C VAL A 130 6.09 25.93 13.75
N ILE A 131 5.24 25.16 14.42
CA ILE A 131 4.90 25.37 15.84
C ILE A 131 5.68 24.43 16.78
N HIS A 132 6.49 23.51 16.26
CA HIS A 132 7.24 22.56 17.09
C HIS A 132 8.73 22.91 17.33
N ASP A 133 9.21 24.02 16.76
CA ASP A 133 10.62 24.44 16.91
C ASP A 133 10.78 25.64 17.86
N GLY A 134 9.88 25.82 18.82
CA GLY A 134 9.91 27.03 19.65
C GLY A 134 9.45 26.90 21.10
N GLU A 135 9.71 25.76 21.76
CA GLU A 135 9.55 25.68 23.24
C GLU A 135 10.53 24.66 23.80
N ASP A 136 11.82 24.99 23.83
CA ASP A 136 12.80 24.47 24.76
C ASP A 136 13.97 25.48 24.83
N GLU A 137 13.72 26.64 25.42
CA GLU A 137 14.73 27.48 26.08
C GLU A 137 14.03 28.34 27.12
N GLU A 138 13.96 27.83 28.38
CA GLU A 138 14.22 28.55 29.61
C GLU A 138 14.27 27.56 30.78
#